data_0e1af7c0ad4a529cce7c1538adc0f7dd
#
_entry.id   0e1af7c0ad4a529cce7c1538adc0f7dd
#
_cell.length_a   1.000
_cell.length_b   1.000
_cell.length_c   1.000
_cell.angle_alpha   90.00
_cell.angle_beta   90.00
_cell.angle_gamma   90.00
#
_symmetry.space_group_name_H-M   'P 1'
#
loop_
_entity.id
_entity.type
_entity.pdbx_description
1 polymer ?
#
loop_
_entity_poly.entity_id
_entity_poly.type
_entity_poly.pdbx_seq_one_letter_code
_entity_poly.pdbx_strand_id
1 'polypeptide(L)'
;MSNFSIPSAHTFLSRFRMPRTLLALVLIFLFASGIANSHAASASVQVFGATGAALPDVAVYAEPLSGPALPKSQKTVDIEQKGRKFLPPMTVIQVGTNISFPNNDTVRHHVYSLSPAKVFDLKLYAGEPENPVNFDKPGTVVIGCNIHDQMVAYIHVVPTPYFARTDTSGKARLDGLAPGKYRLKTWHANLPPAAPIPEQQITLTASDAVTNFTVNMNAR
;
A
#
# COMPACT_ATOMS: atom_id res chain seq x y z
N MET A 1 53.94 61.46 -50.98
CA MET A 1 53.14 60.53 -51.73
C MET A 1 53.70 59.12 -51.45
N SER A 2 53.24 58.45 -50.51
CA SER A 2 53.69 57.08 -50.17
C SER A 2 52.47 56.24 -49.76
N ASN A 3 52.12 55.29 -50.61
CA ASN A 3 51.06 54.33 -50.40
C ASN A 3 51.48 53.29 -49.38
N PHE A 4 50.70 53.18 -48.30
CA PHE A 4 50.82 52.11 -47.30
C PHE A 4 49.76 51.07 -47.66
N SER A 5 50.23 49.88 -48.10
CA SER A 5 49.38 48.69 -48.28
C SER A 5 49.32 47.90 -46.95
N ILE A 6 48.09 47.58 -46.55
CA ILE A 6 47.79 46.73 -45.36
C ILE A 6 47.71 45.27 -45.84
N PRO A 7 48.40 44.31 -45.22
CA PRO A 7 48.25 42.88 -45.58
C PRO A 7 46.99 42.28 -44.92
N SER A 8 46.28 41.58 -45.76
CA SER A 8 45.09 40.78 -45.40
C SER A 8 45.44 39.57 -44.52
N ALA A 9 44.85 39.47 -43.32
CA ALA A 9 44.97 38.32 -42.45
C ALA A 9 44.06 37.18 -42.92
N HIS A 10 44.64 36.17 -43.53
CA HIS A 10 43.96 34.90 -43.79
C HIS A 10 43.87 34.09 -42.50
N THR A 11 42.64 34.00 -41.96
CA THR A 11 42.28 33.17 -40.80
C THR A 11 42.33 31.69 -41.21
N PHE A 12 43.30 30.94 -40.73
CA PHE A 12 43.45 29.51 -40.92
C PHE A 12 42.47 28.78 -39.96
N LEU A 13 41.24 28.49 -40.36
CA LEU A 13 40.33 27.62 -39.66
C LEU A 13 40.68 26.17 -39.97
N SER A 14 41.51 25.54 -39.14
CA SER A 14 41.73 24.11 -39.19
C SER A 14 40.49 23.38 -38.70
N ARG A 15 39.73 22.81 -39.64
CA ARG A 15 38.61 21.90 -39.33
C ARG A 15 39.17 20.59 -38.77
N PHE A 16 39.19 20.44 -37.47
CA PHE A 16 39.39 19.14 -36.83
C PHE A 16 38.23 18.21 -37.19
N ARG A 17 38.43 17.36 -38.18
CA ARG A 17 37.53 16.25 -38.47
C ARG A 17 37.83 15.11 -37.51
N MET A 18 37.03 14.95 -36.45
CA MET A 18 37.05 13.76 -35.64
C MET A 18 36.79 12.51 -36.50
N PRO A 19 37.60 11.47 -36.41
CA PRO A 19 37.35 10.23 -37.15
C PRO A 19 36.05 9.62 -36.70
N ARG A 20 35.23 9.17 -37.64
CA ARG A 20 33.91 8.56 -37.39
C ARG A 20 33.94 7.38 -36.40
N THR A 21 35.06 6.73 -36.23
CA THR A 21 35.30 5.65 -35.26
C THR A 21 35.35 6.14 -33.80
N LEU A 22 35.80 7.36 -33.54
CA LEU A 22 35.84 7.93 -32.19
C LEU A 22 34.42 8.36 -31.73
N LEU A 23 33.61 8.86 -32.67
CA LEU A 23 32.20 9.24 -32.39
C LEU A 23 31.33 8.01 -32.06
N ALA A 24 31.58 6.88 -32.74
CA ALA A 24 30.88 5.62 -32.47
C ALA A 24 31.22 5.03 -31.07
N LEU A 25 32.48 5.14 -30.62
CA LEU A 25 32.92 4.68 -29.32
C LEU A 25 32.35 5.55 -28.17
N VAL A 26 32.20 6.86 -28.35
CA VAL A 26 31.60 7.76 -27.36
C VAL A 26 30.09 7.51 -27.24
N LEU A 27 29.40 7.21 -28.35
CA LEU A 27 27.97 6.84 -28.34
C LEU A 27 27.70 5.48 -27.71
N ILE A 28 28.60 4.50 -27.84
CA ILE A 28 28.46 3.18 -27.17
C ILE A 28 28.70 3.31 -25.67
N PHE A 29 29.60 4.21 -25.21
CA PHE A 29 29.82 4.42 -23.78
C PHE A 29 28.68 5.17 -23.07
N LEU A 30 27.89 5.99 -23.79
CA LEU A 30 26.73 6.69 -23.25
C LEU A 30 25.48 5.79 -23.11
N PHE A 31 25.43 4.66 -23.84
CA PHE A 31 24.32 3.68 -23.72
C PHE A 31 24.57 2.59 -22.67
N ALA A 32 25.77 2.51 -22.08
CA ALA A 32 26.09 1.65 -20.96
C ALA A 32 25.70 2.26 -19.60
N SER A 33 24.84 3.29 -19.57
CA SER A 33 24.15 3.73 -18.36
C SER A 33 23.27 2.59 -17.90
N GLY A 34 23.78 1.75 -16.99
CA GLY A 34 23.14 0.56 -16.50
C GLY A 34 21.70 0.86 -16.10
N ILE A 35 20.78 0.16 -16.71
CA ILE A 35 19.44 -0.03 -16.18
C ILE A 35 19.67 -0.69 -14.81
N ALA A 36 19.78 0.11 -13.75
CA ALA A 36 19.73 -0.40 -12.40
C ALA A 36 18.34 -1.09 -12.31
N ASN A 37 18.32 -2.40 -12.44
CA ASN A 37 17.15 -3.19 -12.12
C ASN A 37 16.86 -2.90 -10.64
N SER A 38 15.97 -1.97 -10.37
CA SER A 38 15.42 -1.76 -9.05
C SER A 38 14.59 -3.01 -8.74
N HIS A 39 15.23 -4.02 -8.17
CA HIS A 39 14.49 -5.14 -7.62
C HIS A 39 13.63 -4.59 -6.48
N ALA A 40 12.33 -4.76 -6.64
CA ALA A 40 11.41 -4.48 -5.55
C ALA A 40 11.75 -5.43 -4.39
N ALA A 41 12.04 -4.87 -3.23
CA ALA A 41 12.31 -5.61 -2.02
C ALA A 41 11.00 -6.08 -1.37
N SER A 42 11.09 -6.98 -0.42
CA SER A 42 9.98 -7.36 0.44
C SER A 42 10.30 -7.11 1.92
N ALA A 43 9.26 -6.97 2.73
CA ALA A 43 9.37 -6.95 4.19
C ALA A 43 8.58 -8.13 4.76
N SER A 44 9.28 -9.04 5.43
CA SER A 44 8.68 -10.12 6.21
C SER A 44 8.52 -9.65 7.65
N VAL A 45 7.29 -9.73 8.15
CA VAL A 45 6.93 -9.23 9.49
C VAL A 45 6.36 -10.38 10.30
N GLN A 46 6.91 -10.60 11.49
CA GLN A 46 6.39 -11.54 12.48
C GLN A 46 5.72 -10.75 13.60
N VAL A 47 4.48 -11.06 13.92
CA VAL A 47 3.71 -10.37 14.97
C VAL A 47 3.42 -11.33 16.11
N PHE A 48 3.68 -10.85 17.33
CA PHE A 48 3.44 -11.56 18.59
C PHE A 48 2.46 -10.77 19.47
N GLY A 49 1.67 -11.48 20.26
CA GLY A 49 0.95 -10.90 21.39
C GLY A 49 1.86 -10.64 22.59
N ALA A 50 1.33 -10.01 23.63
CA ALA A 50 2.05 -9.69 24.87
C ALA A 50 2.68 -10.91 25.57
N THR A 51 2.10 -12.09 25.40
CA THR A 51 2.58 -13.36 25.96
C THR A 51 3.66 -14.03 25.12
N GLY A 52 4.07 -13.44 24.00
CA GLY A 52 4.99 -14.02 23.03
C GLY A 52 4.36 -15.05 22.07
N ALA A 53 3.04 -15.29 22.17
CA ALA A 53 2.34 -16.14 21.20
C ALA A 53 2.21 -15.43 19.84
N ALA A 54 2.30 -16.21 18.76
CA ALA A 54 2.05 -15.71 17.41
C ALA A 54 0.64 -15.13 17.30
N LEU A 55 0.52 -13.98 16.63
CA LEU A 55 -0.74 -13.25 16.56
C LEU A 55 -1.29 -13.24 15.12
N PRO A 56 -2.31 -14.05 14.82
CA PRO A 56 -2.97 -14.04 13.52
C PRO A 56 -3.89 -12.83 13.35
N ASP A 57 -4.37 -12.63 12.13
CA ASP A 57 -5.37 -11.60 11.77
C ASP A 57 -4.96 -10.15 12.09
N VAL A 58 -3.66 -9.86 12.16
CA VAL A 58 -3.13 -8.51 12.27
C VAL A 58 -2.97 -7.89 10.90
N ALA A 59 -3.54 -6.73 10.67
CA ALA A 59 -3.20 -5.90 9.52
C ALA A 59 -1.79 -5.35 9.69
N VAL A 60 -0.90 -5.60 8.73
CA VAL A 60 0.45 -5.03 8.66
C VAL A 60 0.53 -4.20 7.40
N TYR A 61 1.02 -2.96 7.49
CA TYR A 61 1.15 -2.11 6.31
C TYR A 61 2.34 -1.15 6.41
N ALA A 62 2.89 -0.78 5.24
CA ALA A 62 4.06 0.07 5.12
C ALA A 62 3.73 1.39 4.43
N GLU A 63 3.96 2.50 5.11
CA GLU A 63 3.83 3.86 4.56
C GLU A 63 5.21 4.38 4.21
N PRO A 64 5.50 4.77 2.93
CA PRO A 64 6.77 5.40 2.60
C PRO A 64 6.90 6.75 3.29
N LEU A 65 8.09 7.04 3.85
CA LEU A 65 8.35 8.31 4.54
C LEU A 65 8.72 9.44 3.56
N SER A 66 8.97 9.12 2.30
CA SER A 66 9.31 10.07 1.24
C SER A 66 8.84 9.54 -0.11
N GLY A 67 8.75 10.40 -1.11
CA GLY A 67 8.33 10.04 -2.45
C GLY A 67 6.99 10.69 -2.83
N PRO A 68 6.49 10.41 -4.05
CA PRO A 68 5.21 10.91 -4.51
C PRO A 68 4.04 10.28 -3.75
N ALA A 69 2.89 10.95 -3.78
CA ALA A 69 1.65 10.38 -3.25
C ALA A 69 1.32 9.05 -3.97
N LEU A 70 0.96 8.05 -3.17
CA LEU A 70 0.59 6.75 -3.72
C LEU A 70 -0.78 6.81 -4.42
N PRO A 71 -0.96 6.12 -5.55
CA PRO A 71 -2.25 6.07 -6.22
C PRO A 71 -3.28 5.38 -5.32
N LYS A 72 -4.53 5.86 -5.39
CA LYS A 72 -5.65 5.19 -4.72
C LYS A 72 -6.00 3.89 -5.44
N SER A 73 -6.52 2.92 -4.70
CA SER A 73 -7.07 1.68 -5.26
C SER A 73 -8.29 1.98 -6.14
N GLN A 74 -8.47 1.17 -7.19
CA GLN A 74 -9.69 1.13 -7.99
C GLN A 74 -10.29 -0.29 -8.00
N LYS A 75 -9.83 -1.15 -7.09
CA LYS A 75 -10.31 -2.52 -6.97
C LYS A 75 -11.70 -2.54 -6.35
N THR A 76 -12.46 -3.58 -6.68
CA THR A 76 -13.66 -3.98 -5.95
C THR A 76 -13.38 -5.31 -5.27
N VAL A 77 -13.81 -5.44 -4.03
CA VAL A 77 -13.73 -6.66 -3.22
C VAL A 77 -15.09 -6.94 -2.58
N ASP A 78 -15.35 -8.20 -2.24
CA ASP A 78 -16.57 -8.60 -1.62
C ASP A 78 -16.38 -8.91 -0.13
N ILE A 79 -17.36 -8.52 0.68
CA ILE A 79 -17.57 -9.02 2.03
C ILE A 79 -18.92 -9.72 2.04
N GLU A 80 -18.88 -11.06 1.96
CA GLU A 80 -20.07 -11.90 1.86
C GLU A 80 -20.86 -11.88 3.17
N GLN A 81 -22.19 -11.93 3.06
CA GLN A 81 -23.10 -12.17 4.18
C GLN A 81 -23.64 -13.59 4.08
N LYS A 82 -23.27 -14.44 5.05
CA LYS A 82 -23.68 -15.83 5.07
C LYS A 82 -23.69 -16.39 6.49
N GLY A 83 -24.70 -17.16 6.85
CA GLY A 83 -24.87 -17.73 8.18
C GLY A 83 -24.96 -16.65 9.25
N ARG A 84 -25.59 -15.50 8.97
CA ARG A 84 -25.68 -14.32 9.84
C ARG A 84 -24.30 -13.80 10.27
N LYS A 85 -23.35 -13.79 9.34
CA LYS A 85 -21.97 -13.28 9.54
C LYS A 85 -21.53 -12.50 8.31
N PHE A 86 -20.64 -11.54 8.52
CA PHE A 86 -19.81 -10.98 7.46
C PHE A 86 -18.56 -11.82 7.29
N LEU A 87 -18.21 -12.18 6.06
CA LEU A 87 -17.08 -13.04 5.72
C LEU A 87 -16.17 -12.36 4.68
N PRO A 88 -14.88 -12.16 5.01
CA PRO A 88 -14.23 -12.46 6.30
C PRO A 88 -14.62 -11.46 7.40
N PRO A 89 -14.44 -11.81 8.70
CA PRO A 89 -14.77 -10.92 9.81
C PRO A 89 -13.82 -9.72 9.94
N MET A 90 -12.68 -9.76 9.26
CA MET A 90 -11.73 -8.66 9.18
C MET A 90 -11.15 -8.56 7.76
N THR A 91 -11.24 -7.38 7.18
CA THR A 91 -10.75 -7.07 5.84
C THR A 91 -9.80 -5.87 5.89
N VAL A 92 -8.66 -5.95 5.20
CA VAL A 92 -7.74 -4.83 5.01
C VAL A 92 -7.82 -4.40 3.55
N ILE A 93 -8.01 -3.10 3.33
CA ILE A 93 -8.11 -2.52 1.99
C ILE A 93 -7.31 -1.22 1.89
N GLN A 94 -6.92 -0.87 0.68
CA GLN A 94 -6.35 0.44 0.40
C GLN A 94 -7.45 1.49 0.18
N VAL A 95 -7.16 2.74 0.54
CA VAL A 95 -8.01 3.91 0.21
C VAL A 95 -8.39 3.90 -1.27
N GLY A 96 -9.67 4.11 -1.56
CA GLY A 96 -10.26 4.11 -2.91
C GLY A 96 -10.86 2.77 -3.32
N THR A 97 -10.67 1.70 -2.54
CA THR A 97 -11.31 0.39 -2.80
C THR A 97 -12.83 0.50 -2.66
N ASN A 98 -13.53 -0.14 -3.57
CA ASN A 98 -14.97 -0.37 -3.48
C ASN A 98 -15.24 -1.71 -2.79
N ILE A 99 -16.25 -1.78 -1.93
CA ILE A 99 -16.70 -3.04 -1.34
C ILE A 99 -18.15 -3.29 -1.73
N SER A 100 -18.40 -4.47 -2.30
CA SER A 100 -19.72 -5.05 -2.45
C SER A 100 -20.03 -5.94 -1.24
N PHE A 101 -21.30 -6.02 -0.85
CA PHE A 101 -21.74 -6.81 0.29
C PHE A 101 -22.81 -7.83 -0.14
N PRO A 102 -22.45 -8.86 -0.97
CA PRO A 102 -23.42 -9.85 -1.41
C PRO A 102 -24.04 -10.59 -0.24
N ASN A 103 -25.38 -10.68 -0.25
CA ASN A 103 -26.14 -11.41 0.75
C ASN A 103 -26.53 -12.79 0.22
N ASN A 104 -25.74 -13.79 0.57
CA ASN A 104 -25.92 -15.20 0.21
C ASN A 104 -26.65 -16.00 1.33
N ASP A 105 -27.33 -15.29 2.23
CA ASP A 105 -28.18 -15.89 3.25
C ASP A 105 -29.63 -16.07 2.75
N THR A 106 -30.39 -16.89 3.46
CA THR A 106 -31.83 -17.11 3.21
C THR A 106 -32.69 -15.98 3.77
N VAL A 107 -32.11 -15.06 4.52
CA VAL A 107 -32.79 -13.91 5.13
C VAL A 107 -32.19 -12.60 4.64
N ARG A 108 -32.99 -11.53 4.66
CA ARG A 108 -32.46 -10.19 4.35
C ARG A 108 -31.55 -9.69 5.46
N HIS A 109 -30.53 -8.94 5.10
CA HIS A 109 -29.64 -8.26 6.03
C HIS A 109 -29.58 -6.76 5.75
N HIS A 110 -29.18 -6.03 6.76
CA HIS A 110 -28.85 -4.62 6.74
C HIS A 110 -27.33 -4.49 6.88
N VAL A 111 -26.67 -3.61 6.13
CA VAL A 111 -25.25 -3.31 6.31
C VAL A 111 -25.07 -1.84 6.56
N TYR A 112 -24.57 -1.47 7.73
CA TYR A 112 -24.34 -0.06 8.05
C TYR A 112 -23.03 0.15 8.78
N SER A 113 -22.55 1.39 8.76
CA SER A 113 -21.44 1.86 9.59
C SER A 113 -21.68 3.30 10.04
N LEU A 114 -21.33 3.56 11.30
CA LEU A 114 -21.27 4.91 11.90
C LEU A 114 -19.83 5.36 12.13
N SER A 115 -18.85 4.60 11.65
CA SER A 115 -17.43 4.92 11.84
C SER A 115 -17.03 6.19 11.09
N PRO A 116 -16.22 7.10 11.69
CA PRO A 116 -15.83 8.37 11.07
C PRO A 116 -15.11 8.22 9.73
N ALA A 117 -14.38 7.11 9.51
CA ALA A 117 -13.71 6.82 8.25
C ALA A 117 -14.70 6.53 7.12
N LYS A 118 -15.86 5.94 7.41
CA LYS A 118 -16.93 5.71 6.44
C LYS A 118 -18.28 5.51 7.12
N VAL A 119 -19.19 6.45 6.90
CA VAL A 119 -20.60 6.34 7.30
C VAL A 119 -21.42 5.92 6.09
N PHE A 120 -22.23 4.86 6.21
CA PHE A 120 -23.15 4.42 5.17
C PHE A 120 -24.27 3.53 5.74
N ASP A 121 -25.32 3.32 4.95
CA ASP A 121 -26.51 2.59 5.35
C ASP A 121 -27.15 1.91 4.13
N LEU A 122 -26.94 0.59 3.98
CA LEU A 122 -27.59 -0.26 2.99
C LEU A 122 -28.79 -0.95 3.65
N LYS A 123 -30.00 -0.46 3.35
CA LYS A 123 -31.24 -0.98 3.92
C LYS A 123 -31.43 -2.47 3.61
N LEU A 124 -32.32 -3.13 4.35
CA LEU A 124 -32.59 -4.57 4.24
C LEU A 124 -32.73 -5.06 2.80
N TYR A 125 -31.83 -5.95 2.38
CA TYR A 125 -31.82 -6.56 1.05
C TYR A 125 -31.46 -8.05 1.09
N ALA A 126 -31.70 -8.74 -0.01
CA ALA A 126 -31.23 -10.09 -0.33
C ALA A 126 -30.49 -10.06 -1.67
N GLY A 127 -29.54 -10.96 -1.88
CA GLY A 127 -28.73 -10.99 -3.11
C GLY A 127 -27.70 -9.87 -3.16
N GLU A 128 -27.47 -9.32 -4.35
CA GLU A 128 -26.47 -8.27 -4.59
C GLU A 128 -27.02 -6.88 -4.26
N PRO A 129 -26.25 -6.00 -3.62
CA PRO A 129 -26.61 -4.60 -3.48
C PRO A 129 -26.47 -3.89 -4.84
N GLU A 130 -27.25 -2.83 -5.05
CA GLU A 130 -27.26 -2.09 -6.32
C GLU A 130 -25.89 -1.48 -6.67
N ASN A 131 -25.21 -0.95 -5.67
CA ASN A 131 -23.93 -0.28 -5.84
C ASN A 131 -22.94 -0.66 -4.73
N PRO A 132 -21.65 -0.84 -5.06
CA PRO A 132 -20.61 -1.02 -4.05
C PRO A 132 -20.36 0.28 -3.29
N VAL A 133 -19.88 0.16 -2.05
CA VAL A 133 -19.49 1.30 -1.19
C VAL A 133 -18.03 1.63 -1.40
N ASN A 134 -17.70 2.88 -1.76
CA ASN A 134 -16.33 3.34 -1.89
C ASN A 134 -15.74 3.78 -0.54
N PHE A 135 -14.54 3.31 -0.21
CA PHE A 135 -13.81 3.63 1.03
C PHE A 135 -12.69 4.64 0.74
N ASP A 136 -13.02 5.91 0.82
CA ASP A 136 -12.20 7.05 0.37
C ASP A 136 -11.30 7.68 1.43
N LYS A 137 -11.41 7.24 2.71
CA LYS A 137 -10.61 7.74 3.84
C LYS A 137 -9.94 6.61 4.61
N PRO A 138 -8.68 6.78 5.07
CA PRO A 138 -8.03 5.79 5.91
C PRO A 138 -8.66 5.74 7.30
N GLY A 139 -8.59 4.58 7.94
CA GLY A 139 -9.09 4.34 9.30
C GLY A 139 -9.83 3.04 9.44
N THR A 140 -10.30 2.77 10.66
CA THR A 140 -11.08 1.57 10.97
C THR A 140 -12.56 1.86 10.78
N VAL A 141 -13.23 0.98 10.06
CA VAL A 141 -14.68 0.98 9.85
C VAL A 141 -15.26 -0.29 10.46
N VAL A 142 -16.18 -0.12 11.40
CA VAL A 142 -16.97 -1.22 11.97
C VAL A 142 -18.28 -1.27 11.20
N ILE A 143 -18.59 -2.42 10.63
CA ILE A 143 -19.85 -2.68 9.97
C ILE A 143 -20.73 -3.58 10.84
N GLY A 144 -22.03 -3.35 10.80
CA GLY A 144 -23.02 -4.10 11.57
C GLY A 144 -24.30 -4.36 10.80
N CYS A 145 -25.14 -5.25 11.35
CA CYS A 145 -26.52 -5.49 10.91
C CYS A 145 -27.46 -5.13 12.06
N ASN A 146 -28.49 -4.29 11.80
CA ASN A 146 -29.38 -3.81 12.86
C ASN A 146 -30.45 -4.83 13.31
N ILE A 147 -30.55 -5.98 12.65
CA ILE A 147 -31.50 -7.05 13.01
C ILE A 147 -30.81 -8.31 13.56
N HIS A 148 -29.48 -8.32 13.59
CA HIS A 148 -28.68 -9.42 14.15
C HIS A 148 -27.46 -8.82 14.88
N ASP A 149 -27.57 -8.54 16.16
CA ASP A 149 -26.59 -7.81 16.99
C ASP A 149 -25.17 -8.40 16.95
N GLN A 150 -25.06 -9.72 16.75
CA GLN A 150 -23.75 -10.39 16.67
C GLN A 150 -23.10 -10.33 15.29
N MET A 151 -23.80 -9.78 14.27
CA MET A 151 -23.30 -9.67 12.91
C MET A 151 -22.47 -8.39 12.77
N VAL A 152 -21.20 -8.48 13.13
CA VAL A 152 -20.23 -7.38 13.14
C VAL A 152 -18.97 -7.81 12.40
N ALA A 153 -18.36 -6.90 11.63
CA ALA A 153 -17.04 -7.09 11.04
C ALA A 153 -16.26 -5.76 11.00
N TYR A 154 -14.96 -5.88 10.70
CA TYR A 154 -14.02 -4.77 10.69
C TYR A 154 -13.40 -4.61 9.30
N ILE A 155 -13.34 -3.37 8.84
CA ILE A 155 -12.63 -2.98 7.63
C ILE A 155 -11.55 -1.99 8.04
N HIS A 156 -10.28 -2.36 7.86
CA HIS A 156 -9.17 -1.45 8.10
C HIS A 156 -8.67 -0.86 6.79
N VAL A 157 -8.92 0.43 6.59
CA VAL A 157 -8.58 1.16 5.37
C VAL A 157 -7.21 1.79 5.54
N VAL A 158 -6.23 1.37 4.74
CA VAL A 158 -4.84 1.85 4.78
C VAL A 158 -4.52 2.80 3.62
N PRO A 159 -3.62 3.78 3.79
CA PRO A 159 -3.29 4.76 2.75
C PRO A 159 -2.31 4.23 1.68
N THR A 160 -1.88 2.98 1.77
CA THR A 160 -0.79 2.38 1.00
C THR A 160 -1.22 1.08 0.33
N PRO A 161 -0.68 0.72 -0.85
CA PRO A 161 -0.88 -0.59 -1.45
C PRO A 161 -0.04 -1.70 -0.80
N TYR A 162 0.89 -1.36 0.09
CA TYR A 162 1.80 -2.30 0.74
C TYR A 162 1.20 -2.76 2.07
N PHE A 163 0.32 -3.75 2.02
CA PHE A 163 -0.31 -4.31 3.22
C PHE A 163 -0.55 -5.81 3.07
N ALA A 164 -0.59 -6.49 4.20
CA ALA A 164 -0.95 -7.89 4.32
C ALA A 164 -1.62 -8.15 5.67
N ARG A 165 -2.26 -9.30 5.81
CA ARG A 165 -2.78 -9.82 7.07
C ARG A 165 -1.89 -10.96 7.55
N THR A 166 -1.57 -11.02 8.84
CA THR A 166 -0.81 -12.14 9.39
C THR A 166 -1.59 -13.44 9.29
N ASP A 167 -0.88 -14.50 8.96
CA ASP A 167 -1.38 -15.88 8.96
C ASP A 167 -1.50 -16.46 10.39
N THR A 168 -1.88 -17.72 10.50
CA THR A 168 -2.00 -18.44 11.78
C THR A 168 -0.68 -18.54 12.56
N SER A 169 0.47 -18.38 11.89
CA SER A 169 1.79 -18.32 12.51
C SER A 169 2.23 -16.89 12.87
N GLY A 170 1.36 -15.89 12.69
CA GLY A 170 1.64 -14.48 12.95
C GLY A 170 2.53 -13.83 11.90
N LYS A 171 2.69 -14.41 10.71
CA LYS A 171 3.56 -13.89 9.65
C LYS A 171 2.76 -13.14 8.60
N ALA A 172 3.34 -12.02 8.15
CA ALA A 172 2.88 -11.25 7.00
C ALA A 172 4.07 -10.93 6.10
N ARG A 173 3.85 -10.88 4.78
CA ARG A 173 4.84 -10.45 3.79
C ARG A 173 4.27 -9.29 2.98
N LEU A 174 5.05 -8.22 2.90
CA LEU A 174 4.77 -7.05 2.08
C LEU A 174 5.72 -7.08 0.89
N ASP A 175 5.17 -7.18 -0.32
CA ASP A 175 5.95 -7.26 -1.56
C ASP A 175 5.90 -5.95 -2.35
N GLY A 176 6.84 -5.78 -3.28
CA GLY A 176 6.84 -4.66 -4.22
C GLY A 176 7.31 -3.34 -3.65
N LEU A 177 8.00 -3.35 -2.50
CA LEU A 177 8.54 -2.16 -1.86
C LEU A 177 9.80 -1.68 -2.58
N ALA A 178 9.82 -0.41 -2.99
CA ALA A 178 11.05 0.20 -3.49
C ALA A 178 12.07 0.40 -2.35
N PRO A 179 13.38 0.43 -2.63
CA PRO A 179 14.37 0.84 -1.62
C PRO A 179 14.01 2.22 -1.05
N GLY A 180 14.08 2.34 0.29
CA GLY A 180 13.68 3.58 0.96
C GLY A 180 13.35 3.39 2.44
N LYS A 181 12.90 4.48 3.07
CA LYS A 181 12.47 4.47 4.47
C LYS A 181 10.96 4.35 4.54
N TYR A 182 10.49 3.46 5.40
CA TYR A 182 9.07 3.18 5.61
C TYR A 182 8.72 3.24 7.09
N ARG A 183 7.48 3.62 7.36
CA ARG A 183 6.81 3.43 8.64
C ARG A 183 5.94 2.19 8.52
N LEU A 184 6.35 1.11 9.20
CA LEU A 184 5.51 -0.06 9.36
C LEU A 184 4.54 0.15 10.51
N LYS A 185 3.30 -0.24 10.30
CA LYS A 185 2.21 -0.15 11.27
C LYS A 185 1.48 -1.49 11.37
N THR A 186 0.93 -1.77 12.56
CA THR A 186 0.13 -2.98 12.80
C THR A 186 -1.19 -2.61 13.46
N TRP A 187 -2.28 -3.18 12.98
CA TRP A 187 -3.60 -3.00 13.58
C TRP A 187 -4.32 -4.33 13.75
N HIS A 188 -5.06 -4.48 14.84
CA HIS A 188 -5.93 -5.63 15.11
C HIS A 188 -7.25 -5.16 15.72
N ALA A 189 -8.36 -5.89 15.44
CA ALA A 189 -9.70 -5.53 15.92
C ALA A 189 -9.83 -5.46 17.45
N ASN A 190 -8.95 -6.14 18.18
CA ASN A 190 -8.93 -6.13 19.65
C ASN A 190 -8.00 -5.06 20.24
N LEU A 191 -7.37 -4.21 19.45
CA LEU A 191 -6.67 -3.04 19.99
C LEU A 191 -7.69 -2.11 20.68
N PRO A 192 -7.31 -1.47 21.79
CA PRO A 192 -8.17 -0.49 22.44
C PRO A 192 -8.59 0.61 21.45
N PRO A 193 -9.85 1.05 21.42
CA PRO A 193 -10.36 1.98 20.42
C PRO A 193 -9.58 3.31 20.27
N ALA A 194 -8.94 3.77 21.33
CA ALA A 194 -8.14 5.00 21.35
C ALA A 194 -6.64 4.76 21.48
N ALA A 195 -6.19 3.50 21.45
CA ALA A 195 -4.77 3.20 21.56
C ALA A 195 -4.03 3.67 20.31
N PRO A 196 -2.81 4.20 20.46
CA PRO A 196 -1.96 4.48 19.32
C PRO A 196 -1.68 3.18 18.56
N ILE A 197 -1.74 3.25 17.24
CA ILE A 197 -1.38 2.13 16.37
C ILE A 197 0.11 1.84 16.55
N PRO A 198 0.52 0.61 16.91
CA PRO A 198 1.93 0.26 17.03
C PRO A 198 2.65 0.47 15.71
N GLU A 199 3.77 1.21 15.75
CA GLU A 199 4.55 1.53 14.56
C GLU A 199 6.06 1.46 14.80
N GLN A 200 6.81 1.22 13.74
CA GLN A 200 8.28 1.29 13.73
C GLN A 200 8.79 1.72 12.36
N GLN A 201 9.96 2.33 12.32
CA GLN A 201 10.60 2.69 11.06
C GLN A 201 11.54 1.58 10.62
N ILE A 202 11.53 1.30 9.30
CA ILE A 202 12.50 0.41 8.66
C ILE A 202 13.14 1.12 7.47
N THR A 203 14.35 0.70 7.14
CA THR A 203 15.03 1.09 5.89
C THR A 203 15.19 -0.16 5.03
N LEU A 204 14.60 -0.11 3.84
CA LEU A 204 14.75 -1.16 2.84
C LEU A 204 15.88 -0.77 1.89
N THR A 205 16.75 -1.72 1.63
CA THR A 205 17.74 -1.68 0.54
C THR A 205 17.22 -2.53 -0.62
N ALA A 206 18.08 -2.96 -1.53
CA ALA A 206 17.71 -3.91 -2.58
C ALA A 206 17.49 -5.36 -2.05
N SER A 207 17.67 -5.59 -0.74
CA SER A 207 17.46 -6.88 -0.08
C SER A 207 16.19 -6.88 0.78
N ASP A 208 15.63 -8.07 0.97
CA ASP A 208 14.49 -8.28 1.85
C ASP A 208 14.82 -7.92 3.30
N ALA A 209 13.85 -7.34 4.00
CA ALA A 209 13.94 -7.04 5.42
C ALA A 209 13.10 -8.02 6.24
N VAL A 210 13.57 -8.32 7.45
CA VAL A 210 12.82 -9.12 8.44
C VAL A 210 12.69 -8.30 9.71
N THR A 211 11.49 -8.22 10.26
CA THR A 211 11.24 -7.48 11.50
C THR A 211 10.12 -8.11 12.32
N ASN A 212 10.07 -7.77 13.60
CA ASN A 212 9.09 -8.29 14.54
C ASN A 212 8.30 -7.14 15.19
N PHE A 213 7.03 -7.41 15.51
CA PHE A 213 6.19 -6.56 16.33
C PHE A 213 5.68 -7.33 17.56
N THR A 214 5.55 -6.62 18.68
CA THR A 214 4.75 -7.09 19.82
C THR A 214 3.54 -6.18 19.94
N VAL A 215 2.35 -6.75 19.90
CA VAL A 215 1.08 -6.04 20.01
C VAL A 215 0.39 -6.40 21.31
N ASN A 216 0.16 -5.40 22.16
CA ASN A 216 -0.59 -5.57 23.40
C ASN A 216 -2.08 -5.38 23.11
N MET A 217 -2.84 -6.45 23.24
CA MET A 217 -4.29 -6.41 23.10
C MET A 217 -4.95 -6.44 24.47
N ASN A 218 -6.07 -5.74 24.61
CA ASN A 218 -6.91 -5.96 25.79
C ASN A 218 -7.45 -7.39 25.76
N ALA A 219 -7.34 -8.09 26.90
CA ALA A 219 -8.16 -9.28 27.11
C ALA A 219 -9.63 -8.85 27.05
N ARG A 220 -10.40 -9.43 26.16
CA ARG A 220 -11.87 -9.31 26.14
C ARG A 220 -12.46 -10.24 27.14
#